data_2f9e634d22ec8133be1b2c57981f11e5
#
_entry.id   2f9e634d22ec8133be1b2c57981f11e5
#
_cell.length_a   1.000
_cell.length_b   1.000
_cell.length_c   1.000
_cell.angle_alpha   90.00
_cell.angle_beta   90.00
_cell.angle_gamma   90.00
#
_symmetry.space_group_name_H-M   'P 1'
#
loop_
_entity.id
_entity.type
_entity.pdbx_description
1 polymer ?
#
loop_
_entity_poly.entity_id
_entity_poly.type
_entity_poly.pdbx_seq_one_letter_code
_entity_poly.pdbx_strand_id
1 'polypeptide(L)'
;MTIKDLQPKAVWENFYGLTRVPRPSKHEGKVQEYLLNWGKEHGVDVKKDDTGNIIFTAPATPGFENRKGVIMQAHMDMVPQKTADTKHDFLTDPIETEIKGEWVTAKGTTLGADNGIGVALALSVLQDKTLKHGPLEALITYDEETGMTGANSLKAGILKGDILLNLDSEEEGELCTGCAGGVDGTADFTYRTYKTPDGFVGYKITVNGLKGGHSGMDISLFRGNANKIICRLLEAVISEYDVKVASINGGSLRNAIPFEAEAEILVPSADSRKVKALVEKKFEESKFEYQYSDPDMILLYEKQTAPVARYISPKVIGRAVKAILACPHGVQRMSDTLPGLTETSTNMAIVRTQKGHLTVHSLTRSSIDAAKMYLADSIRYVFELAGAKYSTSGAYSGWAPKLGTPMIKVLEDTYKSLFGKDLKITATHGGLECAIMGAKYPNWEMVSIGPDILYPHSPDERVNIASVAETWKFLVAVFENIPEK
;
A
#
# COMPACT_ATOMS: atom_id res chain seq x y z
N MET A 1 7.47 -29.48 -19.73
CA MET A 1 6.23 -29.11 -19.04
C MET A 1 6.18 -27.59 -18.99
N THR A 2 5.14 -27.00 -19.51
CA THR A 2 4.90 -25.58 -19.49
C THR A 2 3.80 -25.29 -18.45
N ILE A 3 3.61 -24.05 -18.04
CA ILE A 3 2.56 -23.71 -17.07
C ILE A 3 1.14 -24.05 -17.60
N LYS A 4 0.93 -24.15 -18.92
CA LYS A 4 -0.34 -24.60 -19.54
C LYS A 4 -0.69 -26.07 -19.26
N ASP A 5 0.28 -26.87 -18.86
CA ASP A 5 0.07 -28.27 -18.52
C ASP A 5 -0.37 -28.50 -17.08
N LEU A 6 -0.38 -27.44 -16.27
CA LEU A 6 -0.79 -27.43 -14.85
C LEU A 6 -2.32 -27.53 -14.71
N GLN A 7 -2.77 -27.90 -13.50
CA GLN A 7 -4.19 -27.95 -13.15
C GLN A 7 -4.52 -26.88 -12.10
N PRO A 8 -5.70 -26.22 -12.18
CA PRO A 8 -6.75 -26.40 -13.20
C PRO A 8 -6.35 -25.80 -14.56
N LYS A 9 -6.55 -26.59 -15.61
CA LYS A 9 -6.03 -26.27 -16.95
C LYS A 9 -6.50 -24.91 -17.47
N ALA A 10 -7.78 -24.61 -17.33
CA ALA A 10 -8.35 -23.34 -17.82
C ALA A 10 -7.67 -22.12 -17.18
N VAL A 11 -7.41 -22.15 -15.86
CA VAL A 11 -6.75 -21.04 -15.14
C VAL A 11 -5.33 -20.85 -15.67
N TRP A 12 -4.57 -21.91 -15.80
CA TRP A 12 -3.18 -21.82 -16.27
C TRP A 12 -3.06 -21.48 -17.76
N GLU A 13 -4.01 -21.89 -18.60
CA GLU A 13 -4.07 -21.46 -20.00
C GLU A 13 -4.37 -19.96 -20.12
N ASN A 14 -5.35 -19.45 -19.35
CA ASN A 14 -5.67 -18.02 -19.31
C ASN A 14 -4.49 -17.20 -18.74
N PHE A 15 -3.88 -17.66 -17.65
CA PHE A 15 -2.71 -16.99 -17.10
C PHE A 15 -1.53 -16.97 -18.08
N TYR A 16 -1.24 -18.11 -18.74
CA TYR A 16 -0.23 -18.15 -19.79
C TYR A 16 -0.53 -17.16 -20.92
N GLY A 17 -1.78 -17.04 -21.34
CA GLY A 17 -2.18 -16.04 -22.35
C GLY A 17 -1.83 -14.62 -21.90
N LEU A 18 -2.13 -14.28 -20.66
CA LEU A 18 -1.79 -12.97 -20.07
C LEU A 18 -0.27 -12.71 -20.01
N THR A 19 0.54 -13.74 -19.70
CA THR A 19 2.01 -13.59 -19.68
C THR A 19 2.61 -13.32 -21.07
N ARG A 20 1.87 -13.61 -22.17
CA ARG A 20 2.34 -13.31 -23.53
C ARG A 20 2.04 -11.88 -23.98
N VAL A 21 1.24 -11.15 -23.19
CA VAL A 21 0.81 -9.78 -23.52
C VAL A 21 1.47 -8.79 -22.56
N PRO A 22 2.31 -7.85 -23.06
CA PRO A 22 2.85 -6.77 -22.25
C PRO A 22 1.75 -5.93 -21.61
N ARG A 23 1.82 -5.76 -20.28
CA ARG A 23 0.79 -5.07 -19.49
C ARG A 23 1.33 -4.27 -18.29
N PRO A 24 2.49 -3.60 -18.41
CA PRO A 24 2.96 -2.77 -17.30
C PRO A 24 1.99 -1.60 -17.06
N SER A 25 1.86 -1.19 -15.80
CA SER A 25 0.98 -0.09 -15.37
C SER A 25 1.12 1.14 -16.26
N LYS A 26 0.01 1.77 -16.62
CA LYS A 26 -0.13 2.90 -17.57
C LYS A 26 0.12 2.56 -19.06
N HIS A 27 0.36 1.30 -19.38
CA HIS A 27 0.60 0.83 -20.75
C HIS A 27 -0.25 -0.41 -21.11
N GLU A 28 -1.48 -0.49 -20.59
CA GLU A 28 -2.37 -1.65 -20.66
C GLU A 28 -3.11 -1.81 -22.00
N GLY A 29 -2.88 -0.95 -22.98
CA GLY A 29 -3.60 -0.98 -24.25
C GLY A 29 -3.61 -2.36 -24.92
N LYS A 30 -2.49 -3.11 -24.88
CA LYS A 30 -2.38 -4.44 -25.45
C LYS A 30 -3.21 -5.48 -24.69
N VAL A 31 -3.21 -5.45 -23.36
CA VAL A 31 -4.00 -6.40 -22.57
C VAL A 31 -5.49 -6.06 -22.62
N GLN A 32 -5.85 -4.79 -22.74
CA GLN A 32 -7.26 -4.40 -23.00
C GLN A 32 -7.76 -5.02 -24.31
N GLU A 33 -6.98 -4.92 -25.38
CA GLU A 33 -7.33 -5.52 -26.67
C GLU A 33 -7.42 -7.05 -26.57
N TYR A 34 -6.46 -7.68 -25.88
CA TYR A 34 -6.47 -9.11 -25.61
C TYR A 34 -7.75 -9.54 -24.90
N LEU A 35 -8.14 -8.87 -23.82
CA LEU A 35 -9.35 -9.18 -23.03
C LEU A 35 -10.64 -8.98 -23.85
N LEU A 36 -10.73 -7.93 -24.66
CA LEU A 36 -11.87 -7.69 -25.57
C LEU A 36 -11.99 -8.80 -26.62
N ASN A 37 -10.88 -9.25 -27.18
CA ASN A 37 -10.86 -10.34 -28.16
C ASN A 37 -11.18 -11.66 -27.50
N TRP A 38 -10.63 -11.94 -26.30
CA TRP A 38 -10.94 -13.11 -25.51
C TRP A 38 -12.45 -13.28 -25.27
N GLY A 39 -13.13 -12.18 -24.87
CA GLY A 39 -14.60 -12.22 -24.69
C GLY A 39 -15.35 -12.59 -25.94
N LYS A 40 -14.97 -12.03 -27.08
CA LYS A 40 -15.59 -12.36 -28.38
C LYS A 40 -15.37 -13.82 -28.78
N GLU A 41 -14.14 -14.33 -28.60
CA GLU A 41 -13.78 -15.71 -28.94
C GLU A 41 -14.52 -16.75 -28.10
N HIS A 42 -14.81 -16.42 -26.82
CA HIS A 42 -15.51 -17.29 -25.89
C HIS A 42 -17.03 -17.06 -25.83
N GLY A 43 -17.55 -16.10 -26.63
CA GLY A 43 -18.98 -15.77 -26.66
C GLY A 43 -19.47 -15.18 -25.32
N VAL A 44 -18.63 -14.42 -24.63
CA VAL A 44 -18.96 -13.68 -23.40
C VAL A 44 -19.14 -12.21 -23.76
N ASP A 45 -20.22 -11.59 -23.29
CA ASP A 45 -20.44 -10.16 -23.50
C ASP A 45 -19.34 -9.35 -22.78
N VAL A 46 -18.72 -8.42 -23.51
CA VAL A 46 -17.57 -7.66 -23.02
C VAL A 46 -17.60 -6.22 -23.52
N LYS A 47 -17.30 -5.29 -22.65
CA LYS A 47 -17.17 -3.86 -22.98
C LYS A 47 -16.00 -3.23 -22.26
N LYS A 48 -15.47 -2.15 -22.84
CA LYS A 48 -14.52 -1.26 -22.20
C LYS A 48 -15.25 0.02 -21.76
N ASP A 49 -15.02 0.47 -20.53
CA ASP A 49 -15.53 1.75 -20.05
C ASP A 49 -14.65 2.93 -20.54
N ASP A 50 -15.07 4.17 -20.21
CA ASP A 50 -14.37 5.38 -20.64
C ASP A 50 -12.95 5.51 -20.04
N THR A 51 -12.67 4.82 -18.94
CA THR A 51 -11.38 4.86 -18.24
C THR A 51 -10.40 3.82 -18.79
N GLY A 52 -10.92 2.70 -19.29
CA GLY A 52 -10.12 1.58 -19.75
C GLY A 52 -10.35 0.28 -18.98
N ASN A 53 -11.25 0.26 -18.00
CA ASN A 53 -11.67 -0.97 -17.34
C ASN A 53 -12.39 -1.87 -18.34
N ILE A 54 -12.18 -3.18 -18.22
CA ILE A 54 -12.88 -4.19 -19.01
C ILE A 54 -13.96 -4.83 -18.14
N ILE A 55 -15.18 -4.87 -18.64
CA ILE A 55 -16.33 -5.44 -17.94
C ILE A 55 -16.92 -6.55 -18.80
N PHE A 56 -16.90 -7.77 -18.24
CA PHE A 56 -17.58 -8.92 -18.80
C PHE A 56 -18.94 -9.13 -18.13
N THR A 57 -19.90 -9.69 -18.85
CA THR A 57 -21.24 -9.99 -18.31
C THR A 57 -21.69 -11.36 -18.78
N ALA A 58 -22.17 -12.19 -17.85
CA ALA A 58 -22.77 -13.48 -18.15
C ALA A 58 -24.15 -13.61 -17.46
N PRO A 59 -25.20 -14.03 -18.17
CA PRO A 59 -26.50 -14.27 -17.56
C PRO A 59 -26.43 -15.45 -16.58
N ALA A 60 -27.40 -15.52 -15.65
CA ALA A 60 -27.54 -16.69 -14.78
C ALA A 60 -27.72 -17.95 -15.58
N THR A 61 -27.20 -19.07 -15.05
CA THR A 61 -27.52 -20.41 -15.59
C THR A 61 -28.96 -20.80 -15.24
N PRO A 62 -29.61 -21.66 -16.05
CA PRO A 62 -31.01 -22.06 -15.82
C PRO A 62 -31.24 -22.58 -14.40
N GLY A 63 -32.23 -21.97 -13.71
CA GLY A 63 -32.58 -22.29 -12.32
C GLY A 63 -31.81 -21.49 -11.25
N PHE A 64 -30.92 -20.56 -11.66
CA PHE A 64 -30.14 -19.70 -10.76
C PHE A 64 -30.44 -18.21 -10.91
N GLU A 65 -31.50 -17.86 -11.64
CA GLU A 65 -31.88 -16.48 -11.98
C GLU A 65 -32.24 -15.65 -10.74
N ASN A 66 -32.72 -16.30 -9.68
CA ASN A 66 -33.10 -15.67 -8.39
C ASN A 66 -31.92 -15.50 -7.42
N ARG A 67 -30.70 -15.91 -7.79
CA ARG A 67 -29.51 -15.71 -6.96
C ARG A 67 -29.01 -14.26 -7.06
N LYS A 68 -28.39 -13.77 -5.96
CA LYS A 68 -27.69 -12.49 -5.99
C LYS A 68 -26.64 -12.47 -7.11
N GLY A 69 -26.46 -11.32 -7.75
CA GLY A 69 -25.45 -11.13 -8.77
C GLY A 69 -24.05 -10.99 -8.13
N VAL A 70 -23.05 -11.65 -8.72
CA VAL A 70 -21.66 -11.58 -8.27
C VAL A 70 -20.80 -10.83 -9.26
N ILE A 71 -19.97 -9.93 -8.76
CA ILE A 71 -18.94 -9.22 -9.50
C ILE A 71 -17.59 -9.80 -9.06
N MET A 72 -16.92 -10.52 -9.94
CA MET A 72 -15.51 -10.88 -9.78
C MET A 72 -14.66 -9.66 -10.13
N GLN A 73 -13.66 -9.33 -9.33
CA GLN A 73 -12.82 -8.17 -9.60
C GLN A 73 -11.35 -8.53 -9.47
N ALA A 74 -10.57 -8.06 -10.44
CA ALA A 74 -9.11 -8.16 -10.50
C ALA A 74 -8.55 -6.99 -11.30
N HIS A 75 -7.23 -6.73 -11.25
CA HIS A 75 -6.59 -5.72 -12.10
C HIS A 75 -5.75 -6.33 -13.23
N MET A 76 -5.65 -5.59 -14.34
CA MET A 76 -5.01 -6.11 -15.55
C MET A 76 -3.53 -5.76 -15.66
N ASP A 77 -3.08 -4.72 -14.98
CA ASP A 77 -1.69 -4.26 -15.00
C ASP A 77 -0.77 -5.09 -14.11
N MET A 78 0.50 -4.80 -14.12
CA MET A 78 1.52 -5.40 -13.28
C MET A 78 2.69 -4.44 -13.06
N VAL A 79 3.37 -4.56 -11.93
CA VAL A 79 4.62 -3.83 -11.63
C VAL A 79 5.77 -4.36 -12.50
N PRO A 80 6.44 -3.52 -13.33
CA PRO A 80 7.52 -3.95 -14.21
C PRO A 80 8.89 -3.87 -13.52
N GLN A 81 9.31 -4.93 -12.82
CA GLN A 81 10.63 -5.03 -12.18
C GLN A 81 11.46 -6.15 -12.79
N LYS A 82 12.79 -5.97 -12.89
CA LYS A 82 13.73 -6.97 -13.37
C LYS A 82 15.08 -6.87 -12.67
N THR A 83 15.84 -7.97 -12.67
CA THR A 83 17.24 -7.98 -12.20
C THR A 83 18.13 -7.13 -13.12
N ALA A 84 19.24 -6.64 -12.60
CA ALA A 84 20.12 -5.71 -13.32
C ALA A 84 20.75 -6.32 -14.62
N ASP A 85 20.92 -7.63 -14.65
CA ASP A 85 21.49 -8.40 -15.75
C ASP A 85 20.44 -8.91 -16.76
N THR A 86 19.15 -8.80 -16.43
CA THR A 86 18.06 -9.25 -17.31
C THR A 86 17.80 -8.25 -18.42
N LYS A 87 17.91 -8.73 -19.67
CA LYS A 87 17.50 -7.98 -20.87
C LYS A 87 16.03 -8.27 -21.16
N HIS A 88 15.16 -7.35 -20.82
CA HIS A 88 13.72 -7.44 -21.03
C HIS A 88 13.12 -6.05 -21.21
N ASP A 89 12.23 -5.89 -22.16
CA ASP A 89 11.43 -4.68 -22.36
C ASP A 89 9.96 -4.98 -22.05
N PHE A 90 9.47 -4.50 -20.92
CA PHE A 90 8.08 -4.71 -20.49
C PHE A 90 7.03 -4.13 -21.44
N LEU A 91 7.40 -3.28 -22.41
CA LEU A 91 6.47 -2.76 -23.41
C LEU A 91 6.30 -3.67 -24.62
N THR A 92 7.24 -4.58 -24.85
CA THR A 92 7.29 -5.42 -26.06
C THR A 92 7.41 -6.91 -25.81
N ASP A 93 8.13 -7.30 -24.76
CA ASP A 93 8.51 -8.70 -24.54
C ASP A 93 7.51 -9.43 -23.64
N PRO A 94 7.21 -10.69 -23.93
CA PRO A 94 6.40 -11.54 -23.08
C PRO A 94 7.17 -11.97 -21.83
N ILE A 95 6.47 -12.20 -20.72
CA ILE A 95 7.07 -12.75 -19.50
C ILE A 95 7.45 -14.21 -19.72
N GLU A 96 8.71 -14.54 -19.49
CA GLU A 96 9.22 -15.92 -19.58
C GLU A 96 9.02 -16.67 -18.26
N THR A 97 7.98 -17.50 -18.22
CA THR A 97 7.61 -18.26 -17.03
C THR A 97 8.43 -19.54 -16.88
N GLU A 98 8.66 -19.98 -15.65
CA GLU A 98 9.26 -21.26 -15.34
C GLU A 98 8.62 -21.91 -14.10
N ILE A 99 8.70 -23.24 -14.00
CA ILE A 99 8.21 -24.00 -12.84
C ILE A 99 9.40 -24.38 -11.99
N LYS A 100 9.40 -23.99 -10.71
CA LYS A 100 10.43 -24.32 -9.71
C LYS A 100 9.79 -25.02 -8.51
N GLY A 101 9.83 -26.35 -8.51
CA GLY A 101 9.17 -27.16 -7.48
C GLY A 101 7.66 -26.95 -7.51
N GLU A 102 7.09 -26.46 -6.43
CA GLU A 102 5.67 -26.16 -6.25
C GLU A 102 5.24 -24.74 -6.70
N TRP A 103 6.17 -23.97 -7.27
CA TRP A 103 5.97 -22.57 -7.63
C TRP A 103 6.11 -22.33 -9.13
N VAL A 104 5.29 -21.42 -9.63
CA VAL A 104 5.51 -20.74 -10.91
C VAL A 104 6.17 -19.40 -10.65
N THR A 105 7.22 -19.07 -11.39
CA THR A 105 7.99 -17.82 -11.32
C THR A 105 8.36 -17.33 -12.71
N ALA A 106 9.01 -16.19 -12.84
CA ALA A 106 9.53 -15.65 -14.08
C ALA A 106 11.07 -15.66 -14.10
N LYS A 107 11.67 -15.57 -15.28
CA LYS A 107 13.13 -15.55 -15.47
C LYS A 107 13.67 -14.12 -15.36
N GLY A 108 14.00 -13.71 -14.14
CA GLY A 108 14.66 -12.43 -13.87
C GLY A 108 13.76 -11.19 -14.00
N THR A 109 12.45 -11.38 -14.09
CA THR A 109 11.43 -10.32 -14.07
C THR A 109 10.37 -10.60 -13.04
N THR A 110 9.53 -9.61 -12.70
CA THR A 110 8.23 -9.87 -12.08
C THR A 110 7.43 -10.86 -12.92
N LEU A 111 6.65 -11.71 -12.27
CA LEU A 111 5.80 -12.70 -12.93
C LEU A 111 4.47 -12.10 -13.39
N GLY A 112 3.94 -11.14 -12.62
CA GLY A 112 2.60 -10.59 -12.77
C GLY A 112 1.51 -11.58 -12.37
N ALA A 113 1.77 -12.45 -11.40
CA ALA A 113 0.74 -13.26 -10.75
C ALA A 113 -0.23 -12.36 -10.00
N ASP A 114 0.29 -11.33 -9.40
CA ASP A 114 -0.41 -10.14 -8.92
C ASP A 114 -0.70 -9.21 -10.14
N ASN A 115 -1.93 -9.03 -10.59
CA ASN A 115 -3.12 -9.82 -10.28
C ASN A 115 -3.58 -10.66 -11.51
N GLY A 116 -2.60 -11.11 -12.32
CA GLY A 116 -2.87 -11.93 -13.51
C GLY A 116 -3.55 -13.26 -13.18
N ILE A 117 -3.31 -13.85 -12.00
CA ILE A 117 -4.01 -15.05 -11.56
C ILE A 117 -5.47 -14.75 -11.23
N GLY A 118 -5.79 -13.62 -10.59
CA GLY A 118 -7.16 -13.18 -10.36
C GLY A 118 -7.93 -12.98 -11.67
N VAL A 119 -7.29 -12.34 -12.66
CA VAL A 119 -7.87 -12.22 -14.01
C VAL A 119 -8.09 -13.60 -14.62
N ALA A 120 -7.11 -14.51 -14.56
CA ALA A 120 -7.22 -15.86 -15.12
C ALA A 120 -8.34 -16.68 -14.47
N LEU A 121 -8.52 -16.57 -13.15
CA LEU A 121 -9.64 -17.18 -12.41
C LEU A 121 -10.99 -16.65 -12.92
N ALA A 122 -11.14 -15.32 -13.02
CA ALA A 122 -12.37 -14.70 -13.51
C ALA A 122 -12.72 -15.14 -14.95
N LEU A 123 -11.73 -15.14 -15.84
CA LEU A 123 -11.91 -15.62 -17.22
C LEU A 123 -12.29 -17.11 -17.26
N SER A 124 -11.68 -17.93 -16.39
CA SER A 124 -11.97 -19.37 -16.33
C SER A 124 -13.39 -19.66 -15.87
N VAL A 125 -13.91 -18.89 -14.92
CA VAL A 125 -15.33 -18.97 -14.52
C VAL A 125 -16.25 -18.61 -15.69
N LEU A 126 -15.98 -17.54 -16.42
CA LEU A 126 -16.80 -17.07 -17.53
C LEU A 126 -16.83 -18.03 -18.72
N GLN A 127 -15.75 -18.76 -18.97
CA GLN A 127 -15.68 -19.73 -20.08
C GLN A 127 -16.28 -21.09 -19.76
N ASP A 128 -16.37 -21.48 -18.48
CA ASP A 128 -16.87 -22.79 -18.08
C ASP A 128 -18.39 -22.85 -18.13
N LYS A 129 -18.93 -23.49 -19.16
CA LYS A 129 -20.39 -23.61 -19.37
C LYS A 129 -21.04 -24.68 -18.48
N THR A 130 -20.27 -25.40 -17.66
CA THR A 130 -20.80 -26.43 -16.75
C THR A 130 -21.10 -25.89 -15.35
N LEU A 131 -20.54 -24.73 -15.00
CA LEU A 131 -20.77 -24.08 -13.72
C LEU A 131 -22.19 -23.58 -13.57
N LYS A 132 -22.73 -23.73 -12.36
CA LYS A 132 -24.03 -23.17 -11.98
C LYS A 132 -23.83 -21.87 -11.20
N HIS A 133 -24.42 -20.81 -11.67
CA HIS A 133 -24.24 -19.49 -11.06
C HIS A 133 -25.42 -18.56 -11.33
N GLY A 134 -25.64 -17.59 -10.46
CA GLY A 134 -26.49 -16.43 -10.69
C GLY A 134 -25.93 -15.49 -11.76
N PRO A 135 -26.47 -14.27 -11.94
CA PRO A 135 -25.87 -13.29 -12.85
C PRO A 135 -24.42 -13.00 -12.45
N LEU A 136 -23.49 -13.03 -13.41
CA LEU A 136 -22.08 -12.72 -13.20
C LEU A 136 -21.63 -11.50 -13.97
N GLU A 137 -20.78 -10.71 -13.34
CA GLU A 137 -19.94 -9.69 -13.95
C GLU A 137 -18.50 -9.96 -13.59
N ALA A 138 -17.56 -9.62 -14.48
CA ALA A 138 -16.14 -9.54 -14.11
C ALA A 138 -15.64 -8.15 -14.47
N LEU A 139 -15.16 -7.42 -13.46
CA LEU A 139 -14.55 -6.12 -13.59
C LEU A 139 -13.03 -6.28 -13.56
N ILE A 140 -12.37 -6.01 -14.67
CA ILE A 140 -10.91 -6.02 -14.75
C ILE A 140 -10.44 -4.57 -14.83
N THR A 141 -9.86 -4.08 -13.75
CA THR A 141 -9.50 -2.67 -13.58
C THR A 141 -8.18 -2.31 -14.26
N TYR A 142 -8.05 -1.03 -14.56
CA TYR A 142 -6.93 -0.39 -15.21
C TYR A 142 -6.08 0.37 -14.18
N ASP A 143 -4.74 0.27 -14.28
CA ASP A 143 -3.77 1.06 -13.50
C ASP A 143 -4.04 1.00 -11.96
N GLU A 144 -4.07 -0.22 -11.41
CA GLU A 144 -4.19 -0.42 -9.97
C GLU A 144 -2.92 0.01 -9.25
N GLU A 145 -1.78 -0.53 -9.68
CA GLU A 145 -0.47 -0.53 -9.03
C GLU A 145 0.16 0.86 -8.84
N THR A 146 -0.26 1.85 -9.64
CA THR A 146 0.32 3.20 -9.54
C THR A 146 -0.66 4.25 -9.05
N GLY A 147 -1.97 3.95 -9.02
CA GLY A 147 -2.95 4.97 -8.62
C GLY A 147 -4.38 4.49 -8.45
N MET A 148 -4.68 3.20 -8.63
CA MET A 148 -6.04 2.66 -8.62
C MET A 148 -6.96 3.45 -9.54
N THR A 149 -6.45 3.86 -10.71
CA THR A 149 -7.11 4.81 -11.61
C THR A 149 -8.44 4.26 -12.10
N GLY A 150 -8.49 2.97 -12.42
CA GLY A 150 -9.68 2.27 -12.88
C GLY A 150 -10.80 2.30 -11.83
N ALA A 151 -10.50 1.92 -10.60
CA ALA A 151 -11.46 1.93 -9.50
C ALA A 151 -11.89 3.36 -9.15
N ASN A 152 -10.96 4.32 -9.11
CA ASN A 152 -11.25 5.73 -8.84
C ASN A 152 -12.19 6.35 -9.87
N SER A 153 -12.08 5.97 -11.12
CA SER A 153 -12.86 6.53 -12.23
C SER A 153 -14.15 5.74 -12.56
N LEU A 154 -14.33 4.55 -11.97
CA LEU A 154 -15.52 3.72 -12.15
C LEU A 154 -16.80 4.52 -11.79
N LYS A 155 -17.73 4.61 -12.71
CA LYS A 155 -19.02 5.30 -12.47
C LYS A 155 -19.97 4.41 -11.68
N ALA A 156 -20.68 4.97 -10.70
CA ALA A 156 -21.73 4.26 -9.97
C ALA A 156 -22.85 3.80 -10.91
N GLY A 157 -23.42 2.62 -10.65
CA GLY A 157 -24.55 2.05 -11.39
C GLY A 157 -24.21 1.35 -12.70
N ILE A 158 -22.92 1.27 -13.09
CA ILE A 158 -22.48 0.50 -14.27
C ILE A 158 -22.60 -1.00 -14.00
N LEU A 159 -22.19 -1.44 -12.81
CA LEU A 159 -22.29 -2.83 -12.36
C LEU A 159 -23.64 -3.07 -11.67
N LYS A 160 -24.16 -4.28 -11.78
CA LYS A 160 -25.49 -4.67 -11.33
C LYS A 160 -25.47 -5.73 -10.23
N GLY A 161 -24.33 -6.37 -9.99
CA GLY A 161 -24.17 -7.37 -8.95
C GLY A 161 -24.37 -6.81 -7.54
N ASP A 162 -24.68 -7.70 -6.62
CA ASP A 162 -24.95 -7.42 -5.20
C ASP A 162 -23.73 -7.73 -4.33
N ILE A 163 -22.82 -8.59 -4.82
CA ILE A 163 -21.64 -9.10 -4.11
C ILE A 163 -20.40 -8.79 -4.94
N LEU A 164 -19.40 -8.15 -4.32
CA LEU A 164 -18.08 -7.98 -4.91
C LEU A 164 -17.15 -9.07 -4.34
N LEU A 165 -16.68 -9.94 -5.20
CA LEU A 165 -15.65 -10.93 -4.92
C LEU A 165 -14.36 -10.48 -5.59
N ASN A 166 -13.51 -9.82 -4.84
CA ASN A 166 -12.19 -9.42 -5.29
C ASN A 166 -11.25 -10.64 -5.27
N LEU A 167 -10.40 -10.77 -6.27
CA LEU A 167 -9.49 -11.90 -6.49
C LEU A 167 -8.02 -11.48 -6.36
N ASP A 168 -7.75 -10.54 -5.46
CA ASP A 168 -6.47 -9.84 -5.32
C ASP A 168 -5.78 -10.09 -3.97
N SER A 169 -6.26 -11.06 -3.20
CA SER A 169 -5.55 -11.53 -2.01
C SER A 169 -4.43 -12.49 -2.39
N GLU A 170 -3.39 -12.54 -1.57
CA GLU A 170 -2.14 -13.25 -1.83
C GLU A 170 -1.89 -14.43 -0.86
N GLU A 171 -2.87 -14.79 -0.05
CA GLU A 171 -2.79 -15.89 0.92
C GLU A 171 -4.01 -16.80 0.80
N GLU A 172 -3.79 -18.07 0.42
CA GLU A 172 -4.84 -19.09 0.38
C GLU A 172 -5.34 -19.41 1.81
N GLY A 173 -6.64 -19.63 1.94
CA GLY A 173 -7.26 -19.89 3.25
C GLY A 173 -7.54 -18.62 4.07
N GLU A 174 -7.25 -17.44 3.53
CA GLU A 174 -7.64 -16.15 4.12
C GLU A 174 -8.83 -15.53 3.40
N LEU A 175 -9.68 -14.87 4.17
CA LEU A 175 -10.78 -14.05 3.69
C LEU A 175 -10.56 -12.61 4.14
N CYS A 176 -10.12 -11.75 3.24
CA CYS A 176 -9.97 -10.34 3.54
C CYS A 176 -11.33 -9.64 3.46
N THR A 177 -11.72 -8.97 4.53
CA THR A 177 -13.03 -8.32 4.70
C THR A 177 -12.92 -6.82 4.96
N GLY A 178 -11.73 -6.26 4.86
CA GLY A 178 -11.51 -4.85 5.11
C GLY A 178 -10.11 -4.37 4.71
N CYS A 179 -9.99 -3.07 4.45
CA CYS A 179 -8.69 -2.44 4.21
C CYS A 179 -8.67 -0.98 4.64
N ALA A 180 -7.46 -0.43 4.82
CA ALA A 180 -7.34 0.97 5.18
C ALA A 180 -7.48 1.88 3.95
N GLY A 181 -8.23 2.96 4.12
CA GLY A 181 -8.13 4.15 3.30
C GLY A 181 -6.93 5.01 3.71
N GLY A 182 -6.65 6.05 2.94
CA GLY A 182 -5.56 6.96 3.23
C GLY A 182 -5.92 8.43 3.01
N VAL A 183 -5.15 9.32 3.62
CA VAL A 183 -5.13 10.75 3.32
C VAL A 183 -3.75 11.32 3.59
N ASP A 184 -3.23 12.05 2.63
CA ASP A 184 -1.98 12.77 2.73
C ASP A 184 -2.15 14.10 3.43
N GLY A 185 -1.25 14.41 4.36
CA GLY A 185 -1.14 15.71 5.00
C GLY A 185 0.17 16.41 4.62
N THR A 186 0.11 17.71 4.40
CA THR A 186 1.31 18.54 4.15
C THR A 186 1.24 19.81 4.99
N ALA A 187 2.19 19.97 5.91
CA ALA A 187 2.43 21.19 6.64
C ALA A 187 3.58 21.98 6.00
N ASP A 188 3.45 23.30 5.87
CA ASP A 188 4.43 24.19 5.28
C ASP A 188 4.71 25.39 6.18
N PHE A 189 5.93 25.45 6.68
CA PHE A 189 6.47 26.59 7.42
C PHE A 189 7.29 27.46 6.47
N THR A 190 6.79 28.64 6.16
CA THR A 190 7.58 29.65 5.45
C THR A 190 8.56 30.31 6.43
N TYR A 191 9.83 30.40 6.06
CA TYR A 191 10.86 31.00 6.89
C TYR A 191 11.75 32.02 6.16
N ARG A 192 12.36 32.90 6.97
CA ARG A 192 13.50 33.73 6.56
C ARG A 192 14.79 33.09 7.06
N THR A 193 15.88 33.35 6.36
CA THR A 193 17.23 32.95 6.78
C THR A 193 18.01 34.15 7.26
N TYR A 194 18.95 33.89 8.18
CA TYR A 194 19.87 34.88 8.73
C TYR A 194 21.31 34.48 8.38
N LYS A 195 22.20 35.48 8.30
CA LYS A 195 23.64 35.24 8.09
C LYS A 195 24.22 34.61 9.36
N THR A 196 25.08 33.61 9.18
CA THR A 196 25.79 32.96 10.29
C THR A 196 26.62 33.99 11.07
N PRO A 197 26.48 34.05 12.41
CA PRO A 197 27.30 34.93 13.23
C PRO A 197 28.75 34.46 13.28
N ASP A 198 29.67 35.40 13.54
CA ASP A 198 31.06 35.06 13.77
C ASP A 198 31.22 34.17 15.03
N GLY A 199 32.21 33.29 15.02
CA GLY A 199 32.46 32.37 16.12
C GLY A 199 31.61 31.10 16.15
N PHE A 200 30.75 30.87 15.14
CA PHE A 200 29.98 29.62 14.99
C PHE A 200 30.69 28.64 14.07
N VAL A 201 30.52 27.36 14.35
CA VAL A 201 31.05 26.22 13.57
C VAL A 201 29.89 25.37 13.10
N GLY A 202 29.89 25.00 11.81
CA GLY A 202 28.89 24.10 11.22
C GLY A 202 29.13 22.65 11.54
N TYR A 203 28.08 21.93 11.84
CA TYR A 203 28.07 20.47 11.98
C TYR A 203 26.89 19.87 11.25
N LYS A 204 27.09 18.66 10.73
CA LYS A 204 26.03 17.78 10.21
C LYS A 204 25.79 16.67 11.22
N ILE A 205 24.51 16.50 11.57
CA ILE A 205 24.04 15.37 12.38
C ILE A 205 23.27 14.46 11.45
N THR A 206 23.59 13.17 11.43
CA THR A 206 22.84 12.16 10.67
C THR A 206 22.43 11.03 11.62
N VAL A 207 21.16 10.69 11.60
CA VAL A 207 20.58 9.52 12.24
C VAL A 207 20.26 8.53 11.14
N ASN A 208 20.81 7.33 11.18
CA ASN A 208 20.71 6.31 10.14
C ASN A 208 20.67 4.90 10.76
N GLY A 209 20.58 3.85 9.93
CA GLY A 209 20.57 2.47 10.36
C GLY A 209 19.26 1.97 10.96
N LEU A 210 18.17 2.74 10.84
CA LEU A 210 16.83 2.25 11.15
C LEU A 210 16.31 1.34 10.02
N LYS A 211 15.45 0.37 10.37
CA LYS A 211 14.89 -0.56 9.39
C LYS A 211 13.89 0.07 8.42
N GLY A 212 13.18 1.12 8.85
CA GLY A 212 12.10 1.66 8.05
C GLY A 212 10.97 0.66 7.82
N GLY A 213 10.34 0.70 6.64
CA GLY A 213 9.29 -0.23 6.23
C GLY A 213 8.06 0.45 5.64
N HIS A 214 7.08 -0.33 5.23
CA HIS A 214 5.84 0.17 4.66
C HIS A 214 4.92 0.75 5.75
N SER A 215 4.40 1.95 5.55
CA SER A 215 3.58 2.67 6.55
C SER A 215 2.21 2.04 6.84
N GLY A 216 1.79 1.06 6.07
CA GLY A 216 0.63 0.23 6.35
C GLY A 216 1.04 -1.08 7.02
N MET A 217 1.77 -1.92 6.32
CA MET A 217 2.08 -3.30 6.77
C MET A 217 3.02 -3.34 7.99
N ASP A 218 4.02 -2.44 8.04
CA ASP A 218 5.04 -2.47 9.10
C ASP A 218 4.79 -1.49 10.24
N ILE A 219 3.74 -0.67 10.20
CA ILE A 219 3.50 0.39 11.19
C ILE A 219 3.27 -0.16 12.61
N SER A 220 2.72 -1.36 12.71
CA SER A 220 2.49 -2.07 13.98
C SER A 220 3.75 -2.70 14.57
N LEU A 221 4.88 -2.70 13.85
CA LEU A 221 6.16 -3.20 14.34
C LEU A 221 6.91 -2.19 15.23
N PHE A 222 6.33 -1.00 15.44
CA PHE A 222 6.84 0.05 16.32
C PHE A 222 8.30 0.44 16.04
N ARG A 223 8.70 0.43 14.76
CA ARG A 223 10.04 0.85 14.34
C ARG A 223 10.24 2.34 14.55
N GLY A 224 11.49 2.74 14.78
CA GLY A 224 11.87 4.13 14.98
C GLY A 224 11.60 4.98 13.75
N ASN A 225 11.28 6.26 13.99
CA ASN A 225 11.11 7.28 12.96
C ASN A 225 12.30 8.25 13.03
N ALA A 226 13.18 8.24 12.01
CA ALA A 226 14.40 9.03 11.99
C ALA A 226 14.12 10.55 12.11
N ASN A 227 13.02 11.05 11.51
CA ASN A 227 12.61 12.44 11.62
C ASN A 227 12.24 12.85 13.06
N LYS A 228 11.62 11.95 13.80
CA LYS A 228 11.31 12.15 15.22
C LYS A 228 12.59 12.16 16.05
N ILE A 229 13.49 11.21 15.79
CA ILE A 229 14.74 11.07 16.55
C ILE A 229 15.63 12.30 16.33
N ILE A 230 15.85 12.73 15.06
CA ILE A 230 16.66 13.93 14.79
C ILE A 230 16.07 15.17 15.47
N CYS A 231 14.72 15.32 15.48
CA CYS A 231 14.08 16.44 16.16
C CYS A 231 14.22 16.37 17.69
N ARG A 232 14.28 15.17 18.30
CA ARG A 232 14.58 15.04 19.75
C ARG A 232 16.00 15.53 20.05
N LEU A 233 16.98 15.21 19.20
CA LEU A 233 18.34 15.71 19.34
C LEU A 233 18.39 17.25 19.19
N LEU A 234 17.71 17.78 18.20
CA LEU A 234 17.65 19.23 17.95
C LEU A 234 16.98 19.99 19.10
N GLU A 235 15.83 19.51 19.59
CA GLU A 235 15.13 20.16 20.72
C GLU A 235 16.03 20.25 21.96
N ALA A 236 16.75 19.18 22.28
CA ALA A 236 17.67 19.16 23.43
C ALA A 236 18.75 20.24 23.30
N VAL A 237 19.40 20.35 22.15
CA VAL A 237 20.50 21.31 21.96
C VAL A 237 20.02 22.76 21.79
N ILE A 238 18.87 22.97 21.15
CA ILE A 238 18.29 24.31 20.99
C ILE A 238 17.80 24.89 22.34
N SER A 239 17.31 24.02 23.22
CA SER A 239 16.79 24.43 24.52
C SER A 239 17.90 24.83 25.50
N GLU A 240 19.10 24.26 25.40
CA GLU A 240 20.19 24.47 26.33
C GLU A 240 21.30 25.40 25.81
N TYR A 241 21.48 25.49 24.49
CA TYR A 241 22.56 26.23 23.86
C TYR A 241 22.07 27.13 22.74
N ASP A 242 22.87 28.14 22.37
CA ASP A 242 22.57 29.04 21.27
C ASP A 242 22.83 28.39 19.89
N VAL A 243 22.27 27.17 19.69
CA VAL A 243 22.39 26.42 18.44
C VAL A 243 21.44 27.00 17.39
N LYS A 244 21.95 27.18 16.15
CA LYS A 244 21.14 27.56 14.98
C LYS A 244 21.01 26.36 14.06
N VAL A 245 19.86 26.22 13.38
CA VAL A 245 19.62 25.15 12.42
C VAL A 245 19.56 25.72 11.02
N ALA A 246 20.32 25.14 10.12
CA ALA A 246 20.35 25.53 8.71
C ALA A 246 19.43 24.65 7.85
N SER A 247 19.31 23.36 8.17
CA SER A 247 18.41 22.44 7.45
C SER A 247 18.00 21.26 8.33
N ILE A 248 16.84 20.66 8.00
CA ILE A 248 16.37 19.37 8.50
C ILE A 248 15.80 18.62 7.30
N ASN A 249 16.30 17.41 7.04
CA ASN A 249 15.84 16.58 5.93
C ASN A 249 15.75 15.12 6.37
N GLY A 250 14.70 14.41 5.99
CA GLY A 250 14.58 12.97 6.23
C GLY A 250 13.34 12.39 5.57
N GLY A 251 13.42 11.12 5.24
CA GLY A 251 12.41 10.40 4.49
C GLY A 251 12.31 10.82 3.02
N SER A 252 11.76 9.95 2.19
CA SER A 252 11.65 10.14 0.74
C SER A 252 10.26 9.83 0.19
N LEU A 253 9.53 8.89 0.78
CA LEU A 253 8.22 8.42 0.34
C LEU A 253 7.19 8.54 1.47
N ARG A 254 5.96 8.93 1.14
CA ARG A 254 4.88 9.07 2.11
C ARG A 254 4.44 7.75 2.74
N ASN A 255 4.49 6.68 1.96
CA ASN A 255 4.14 5.33 2.40
C ASN A 255 5.31 4.53 3.01
N ALA A 256 6.47 5.17 3.23
CA ALA A 256 7.60 4.56 3.90
C ALA A 256 7.90 5.21 5.25
N ILE A 257 8.18 4.40 6.27
CA ILE A 257 8.68 4.87 7.57
C ILE A 257 10.10 5.39 7.38
N PRO A 258 10.41 6.65 7.76
CA PRO A 258 11.73 7.23 7.49
C PRO A 258 12.81 6.55 8.34
N PHE A 259 13.79 5.94 7.66
CA PHE A 259 14.90 5.21 8.26
C PHE A 259 16.18 6.04 8.40
N GLU A 260 16.20 7.22 7.79
CA GLU A 260 17.31 8.16 7.82
C GLU A 260 16.81 9.60 7.92
N ALA A 261 17.54 10.43 8.69
CA ALA A 261 17.32 11.87 8.74
C ALA A 261 18.62 12.61 9.05
N GLU A 262 18.75 13.83 8.53
CA GLU A 262 19.90 14.69 8.74
C GLU A 262 19.50 16.11 9.13
N ALA A 263 20.39 16.80 9.85
CA ALA A 263 20.27 18.21 10.14
C ALA A 263 21.63 18.90 10.06
N GLU A 264 21.63 20.10 9.49
CA GLU A 264 22.80 20.99 9.56
C GLU A 264 22.58 22.02 10.66
N ILE A 265 23.54 22.10 11.57
CA ILE A 265 23.52 23.00 12.71
C ILE A 265 24.76 23.86 12.79
N LEU A 266 24.58 25.01 13.41
CA LEU A 266 25.66 25.95 13.74
C LEU A 266 25.75 26.06 15.26
N VAL A 267 26.92 25.85 15.81
CA VAL A 267 27.19 25.79 17.25
C VAL A 267 28.24 26.83 17.60
N PRO A 268 28.06 27.62 18.69
CA PRO A 268 29.13 28.48 19.18
C PRO A 268 30.41 27.66 19.43
N SER A 269 31.56 28.11 18.95
CA SER A 269 32.82 27.34 19.02
C SER A 269 33.16 26.92 20.45
N ALA A 270 32.84 27.77 21.45
CA ALA A 270 33.06 27.51 22.87
C ALA A 270 32.21 26.34 23.42
N ASP A 271 31.03 26.07 22.83
CA ASP A 271 30.11 25.04 23.30
C ASP A 271 30.16 23.76 22.48
N SER A 272 30.98 23.69 21.43
CA SER A 272 31.02 22.56 20.49
C SER A 272 31.16 21.19 21.15
N ARG A 273 31.98 21.07 22.19
CA ARG A 273 32.15 19.80 22.94
C ARG A 273 30.92 19.44 23.75
N LYS A 274 30.28 20.43 24.41
CA LYS A 274 29.09 20.22 25.24
C LYS A 274 27.89 19.84 24.41
N VAL A 275 27.69 20.53 23.27
CA VAL A 275 26.62 20.22 22.33
C VAL A 275 26.78 18.82 21.78
N LYS A 276 27.99 18.41 21.35
CA LYS A 276 28.26 17.04 20.90
C LYS A 276 27.92 16.01 21.97
N ALA A 277 28.37 16.20 23.20
CA ALA A 277 28.09 15.30 24.30
C ALA A 277 26.59 15.17 24.63
N LEU A 278 25.83 16.27 24.51
CA LEU A 278 24.39 16.25 24.68
C LEU A 278 23.68 15.50 23.56
N VAL A 279 24.10 15.69 22.30
CA VAL A 279 23.57 14.96 21.13
C VAL A 279 23.80 13.47 21.31
N GLU A 280 25.05 13.06 21.63
CA GLU A 280 25.41 11.65 21.85
C GLU A 280 24.59 11.04 22.99
N LYS A 281 24.46 11.73 24.12
CA LYS A 281 23.62 11.27 25.24
C LYS A 281 22.18 11.04 24.84
N LYS A 282 21.56 12.00 24.13
CA LYS A 282 20.16 11.90 23.69
C LYS A 282 19.96 10.85 22.60
N PHE A 283 20.96 10.61 21.80
CA PHE A 283 20.93 9.51 20.84
C PHE A 283 20.98 8.15 21.56
N GLU A 284 21.83 7.95 22.55
CA GLU A 284 21.88 6.71 23.32
C GLU A 284 20.56 6.43 24.07
N GLU A 285 19.87 7.47 24.58
CA GLU A 285 18.52 7.35 25.13
C GLU A 285 17.54 6.81 24.06
N SER A 286 17.60 7.32 22.83
CA SER A 286 16.77 6.86 21.72
C SER A 286 17.15 5.45 21.27
N LYS A 287 18.44 5.14 21.20
CA LYS A 287 18.93 3.80 20.83
C LYS A 287 18.50 2.74 21.84
N PHE A 288 18.47 3.05 23.12
CA PHE A 288 17.94 2.16 24.15
C PHE A 288 16.43 1.94 23.98
N GLU A 289 15.66 2.98 23.64
CA GLU A 289 14.21 2.87 23.39
C GLU A 289 13.88 1.92 22.24
N TYR A 290 14.67 1.97 21.14
CA TYR A 290 14.45 1.19 19.93
C TYR A 290 15.38 -0.02 19.79
N GLN A 291 16.06 -0.47 20.86
CA GLN A 291 17.11 -1.51 20.82
C GLN A 291 16.67 -2.84 20.20
N TYR A 292 15.38 -3.16 20.22
CA TYR A 292 14.86 -4.41 19.66
C TYR A 292 14.31 -4.23 18.25
N SER A 293 13.66 -3.11 17.97
CA SER A 293 13.09 -2.83 16.64
C SER A 293 14.18 -2.37 15.65
N ASP A 294 15.11 -1.54 16.10
CA ASP A 294 16.15 -0.91 15.27
C ASP A 294 17.55 -0.98 15.91
N PRO A 295 18.11 -2.19 16.12
CA PRO A 295 19.38 -2.38 16.84
C PRO A 295 20.58 -1.74 16.15
N ASP A 296 20.51 -1.54 14.83
CA ASP A 296 21.61 -1.04 13.99
C ASP A 296 21.65 0.48 13.86
N MET A 297 20.87 1.20 14.70
CA MET A 297 20.86 2.68 14.69
C MET A 297 22.25 3.25 14.93
N ILE A 298 22.65 4.21 14.10
CA ILE A 298 23.90 4.93 14.17
C ILE A 298 23.69 6.45 14.16
N LEU A 299 24.60 7.15 14.83
CA LEU A 299 24.70 8.60 14.83
C LEU A 299 26.03 9.02 14.19
N LEU A 300 25.96 9.91 13.19
CA LEU A 300 27.13 10.62 12.71
C LEU A 300 27.04 12.09 13.14
N TYR A 301 28.12 12.62 13.69
CA TYR A 301 28.25 14.02 14.09
C TYR A 301 29.55 14.57 13.50
N GLU A 302 29.41 15.25 12.36
CA GLU A 302 30.55 15.62 11.51
C GLU A 302 30.69 17.13 11.41
N LYS A 303 31.92 17.63 11.59
CA LYS A 303 32.23 19.04 11.36
C LYS A 303 32.17 19.34 9.86
N GLN A 304 31.45 20.38 9.48
CA GLN A 304 31.39 20.83 8.09
C GLN A 304 32.72 21.45 7.66
N THR A 305 33.21 21.05 6.48
CA THR A 305 34.42 21.61 5.87
C THR A 305 34.14 22.94 5.18
N ALA A 306 32.98 23.07 4.54
CA ALA A 306 32.49 24.30 3.96
C ALA A 306 31.72 25.16 4.98
N PRO A 307 31.87 26.49 4.98
CA PRO A 307 31.08 27.33 5.88
C PRO A 307 29.59 27.27 5.59
N VAL A 308 28.79 27.02 6.61
CA VAL A 308 27.34 27.12 6.54
C VAL A 308 26.97 28.62 6.65
N ALA A 309 26.67 29.22 5.51
CA ALA A 309 26.56 30.68 5.41
C ALA A 309 25.29 31.28 6.06
N ARG A 310 24.23 30.47 6.17
CA ARG A 310 22.92 30.95 6.65
C ARG A 310 22.21 29.90 7.48
N TYR A 311 21.33 30.36 8.38
CA TYR A 311 20.47 29.51 9.19
C TYR A 311 19.01 29.98 9.13
N ILE A 312 18.09 29.11 9.47
CA ILE A 312 16.65 29.36 9.48
C ILE A 312 16.27 30.17 10.74
N SER A 313 15.25 30.99 10.65
CA SER A 313 14.69 31.72 11.81
C SER A 313 14.52 30.80 13.02
N PRO A 314 15.18 31.10 14.18
CA PRO A 314 15.08 30.26 15.38
C PRO A 314 13.63 30.12 15.86
N LYS A 315 12.82 31.16 15.68
CA LYS A 315 11.38 31.12 16.03
C LYS A 315 10.63 30.08 15.20
N VAL A 316 10.92 29.96 13.90
CA VAL A 316 10.27 28.98 13.02
C VAL A 316 10.78 27.58 13.32
N ILE A 317 12.10 27.39 13.45
CA ILE A 317 12.70 26.09 13.81
C ILE A 317 12.17 25.58 15.15
N GLY A 318 12.15 26.41 16.20
CA GLY A 318 11.66 25.98 17.49
C GLY A 318 10.19 25.55 17.48
N ARG A 319 9.34 26.20 16.65
CA ARG A 319 7.95 25.79 16.45
C ARG A 319 7.84 24.51 15.62
N ALA A 320 8.59 24.40 14.53
CA ALA A 320 8.55 23.26 13.64
C ALA A 320 9.05 21.97 14.34
N VAL A 321 10.17 22.05 15.06
CA VAL A 321 10.72 20.93 15.83
C VAL A 321 9.71 20.44 16.88
N LYS A 322 9.10 21.36 17.63
CA LYS A 322 8.06 21.03 18.63
C LYS A 322 6.82 20.43 17.98
N ALA A 323 6.37 20.98 16.85
CA ALA A 323 5.24 20.43 16.10
C ALA A 323 5.53 19.02 15.57
N ILE A 324 6.72 18.78 15.02
CA ILE A 324 7.15 17.45 14.57
C ILE A 324 7.16 16.47 15.76
N LEU A 325 7.64 16.88 16.92
CA LEU A 325 7.64 16.04 18.13
C LEU A 325 6.24 15.75 18.66
N ALA A 326 5.36 16.74 18.67
CA ALA A 326 3.98 16.61 19.13
C ALA A 326 3.06 15.88 18.11
N CYS A 327 3.39 15.93 16.82
CA CYS A 327 2.63 15.26 15.77
C CYS A 327 2.54 13.76 16.05
N PRO A 328 1.36 13.13 16.01
CA PRO A 328 1.23 11.68 16.09
C PRO A 328 2.06 10.93 15.04
N HIS A 329 2.55 9.74 15.40
CA HIS A 329 3.20 8.79 14.51
C HIS A 329 2.96 7.37 15.03
N GLY A 330 2.82 6.40 14.11
CA GLY A 330 2.58 5.01 14.45
C GLY A 330 1.09 4.69 14.62
N VAL A 331 0.80 3.55 15.25
CA VAL A 331 -0.55 3.08 15.52
C VAL A 331 -1.23 4.02 16.52
N GLN A 332 -2.44 4.45 16.18
CA GLN A 332 -3.28 5.29 17.05
C GLN A 332 -4.48 4.52 17.63
N ARG A 333 -4.96 3.51 16.89
CA ARG A 333 -6.04 2.64 17.34
C ARG A 333 -5.88 1.26 16.71
N MET A 334 -6.13 0.23 17.53
CA MET A 334 -6.29 -1.16 17.07
C MET A 334 -7.76 -1.42 16.75
N SER A 335 -8.01 -2.41 15.89
CA SER A 335 -9.37 -2.81 15.53
C SER A 335 -10.11 -3.45 16.72
N ASP A 336 -11.36 -3.04 16.91
CA ASP A 336 -12.25 -3.64 17.90
C ASP A 336 -12.85 -4.97 17.41
N THR A 337 -12.81 -5.23 16.10
CA THR A 337 -13.46 -6.39 15.47
C THR A 337 -12.48 -7.49 15.09
N LEU A 338 -11.24 -7.15 14.71
CA LEU A 338 -10.19 -8.10 14.33
C LEU A 338 -8.98 -7.91 15.25
N PRO A 339 -8.76 -8.80 16.22
CA PRO A 339 -7.61 -8.72 17.13
C PRO A 339 -6.28 -8.73 16.38
N GLY A 340 -5.37 -7.83 16.77
CA GLY A 340 -4.04 -7.70 16.15
C GLY A 340 -4.01 -6.81 14.91
N LEU A 341 -5.15 -6.44 14.33
CA LEU A 341 -5.21 -5.52 13.20
C LEU A 341 -5.10 -4.06 13.66
N THR A 342 -4.27 -3.28 12.98
CA THR A 342 -4.28 -1.83 13.10
C THR A 342 -5.52 -1.26 12.39
N GLU A 343 -6.34 -0.50 13.11
CA GLU A 343 -7.47 0.24 12.53
C GLU A 343 -7.02 1.58 11.97
N THR A 344 -6.34 2.38 12.82
CA THR A 344 -5.96 3.77 12.50
C THR A 344 -4.50 4.02 12.84
N SER A 345 -3.76 4.59 11.91
CA SER A 345 -2.36 4.96 12.08
C SER A 345 -2.01 6.22 11.32
N THR A 346 -0.83 6.78 11.60
CA THR A 346 -0.23 7.83 10.79
C THR A 346 1.28 7.65 10.70
N ASN A 347 1.82 7.96 9.53
CA ASN A 347 3.25 8.00 9.28
C ASN A 347 3.67 9.45 9.04
N MET A 348 4.45 10.03 9.96
CA MET A 348 5.14 11.30 9.71
C MET A 348 6.38 11.00 8.86
N ALA A 349 6.18 11.09 7.54
CA ALA A 349 7.01 10.44 6.54
C ALA A 349 8.23 11.27 6.10
N ILE A 350 8.00 12.55 5.75
CA ILE A 350 9.05 13.36 5.11
C ILE A 350 9.16 14.70 5.85
N VAL A 351 10.37 15.11 6.13
CA VAL A 351 10.72 16.48 6.53
C VAL A 351 11.69 17.02 5.50
N ARG A 352 11.42 18.19 4.94
CA ARG A 352 12.26 18.77 3.90
C ARG A 352 12.43 20.27 4.07
N THR A 353 13.67 20.71 4.08
CA THR A 353 14.05 22.12 4.06
C THR A 353 14.43 22.51 2.63
N GLN A 354 13.70 23.44 2.00
CA GLN A 354 13.98 23.87 0.64
C GLN A 354 13.49 25.29 0.37
N LYS A 355 14.37 26.17 -0.13
CA LYS A 355 14.05 27.49 -0.72
C LYS A 355 13.07 28.35 0.11
N GLY A 356 13.28 28.47 1.43
CA GLY A 356 12.44 29.29 2.29
C GLY A 356 11.20 28.59 2.86
N HIS A 357 11.08 27.28 2.63
CA HIS A 357 10.02 26.40 3.10
C HIS A 357 10.60 25.21 3.88
N LEU A 358 10.02 24.92 5.02
CA LEU A 358 10.21 23.66 5.74
C LEU A 358 8.87 22.93 5.68
N THR A 359 8.85 21.83 4.93
CA THR A 359 7.63 21.02 4.74
C THR A 359 7.71 19.75 5.54
N VAL A 360 6.56 19.34 6.08
CA VAL A 360 6.38 18.05 6.76
C VAL A 360 5.21 17.33 6.08
N HIS A 361 5.46 16.09 5.64
CA HIS A 361 4.43 15.27 5.01
C HIS A 361 4.09 14.08 5.88
N SER A 362 2.80 13.79 5.98
CA SER A 362 2.25 12.63 6.68
C SER A 362 1.29 11.86 5.80
N LEU A 363 1.15 10.56 6.06
CA LEU A 363 0.10 9.72 5.51
C LEU A 363 -0.68 9.11 6.67
N THR A 364 -1.95 9.43 6.75
CA THR A 364 -2.88 8.89 7.74
C THR A 364 -3.71 7.79 7.10
N ARG A 365 -3.82 6.64 7.78
CA ARG A 365 -4.56 5.47 7.32
C ARG A 365 -5.61 5.05 8.33
N SER A 366 -6.76 4.61 7.86
CA SER A 366 -7.78 3.94 8.68
C SER A 366 -8.77 3.17 7.81
N SER A 367 -9.27 2.05 8.31
CA SER A 367 -10.43 1.37 7.71
C SER A 367 -11.74 2.12 7.95
N ILE A 368 -11.75 3.09 8.87
CA ILE A 368 -12.91 3.92 9.20
C ILE A 368 -12.66 5.37 8.80
N ASP A 369 -13.36 5.88 7.81
CA ASP A 369 -13.16 7.22 7.25
C ASP A 369 -13.29 8.34 8.28
N ALA A 370 -14.25 8.25 9.22
CA ALA A 370 -14.41 9.24 10.28
C ALA A 370 -13.17 9.29 11.21
N ALA A 371 -12.60 8.13 11.57
CA ALA A 371 -11.39 8.04 12.39
C ALA A 371 -10.16 8.58 11.63
N LYS A 372 -10.05 8.25 10.33
CA LYS A 372 -9.02 8.78 9.45
C LYS A 372 -9.02 10.31 9.43
N MET A 373 -10.18 10.90 9.18
CA MET A 373 -10.31 12.37 9.10
C MET A 373 -10.10 13.06 10.45
N TYR A 374 -10.59 12.45 11.54
CA TYR A 374 -10.33 12.97 12.89
C TYR A 374 -8.83 13.02 13.21
N LEU A 375 -8.08 11.96 12.88
CA LEU A 375 -6.63 11.97 13.10
C LEU A 375 -5.91 12.96 12.17
N ALA A 376 -6.32 13.07 10.90
CA ALA A 376 -5.79 14.06 9.97
C ALA A 376 -6.04 15.51 10.45
N ASP A 377 -7.22 15.80 10.99
CA ASP A 377 -7.53 17.08 11.60
C ASP A 377 -6.70 17.35 12.87
N SER A 378 -6.49 16.34 13.71
CA SER A 378 -5.64 16.46 14.89
C SER A 378 -4.20 16.85 14.50
N ILE A 379 -3.66 16.24 13.43
CA ILE A 379 -2.35 16.59 12.87
C ILE A 379 -2.36 18.02 12.33
N ARG A 380 -3.41 18.38 11.59
CA ARG A 380 -3.60 19.75 11.08
C ARG A 380 -3.53 20.78 12.21
N TYR A 381 -4.26 20.56 13.29
CA TYR A 381 -4.29 21.49 14.44
C TYR A 381 -2.91 21.67 15.08
N VAL A 382 -2.13 20.60 15.22
CA VAL A 382 -0.75 20.68 15.75
C VAL A 382 0.10 21.63 14.90
N PHE A 383 0.06 21.49 13.58
CA PHE A 383 0.87 22.30 12.67
C PHE A 383 0.36 23.72 12.52
N GLU A 384 -0.96 23.93 12.48
CA GLU A 384 -1.57 25.26 12.43
C GLU A 384 -1.27 26.07 13.70
N LEU A 385 -1.37 25.46 14.89
CA LEU A 385 -0.99 26.09 16.16
C LEU A 385 0.50 26.46 16.20
N ALA A 386 1.35 25.68 15.53
CA ALA A 386 2.77 25.99 15.35
C ALA A 386 3.02 27.07 14.28
N GLY A 387 2.00 27.51 13.53
CA GLY A 387 2.07 28.55 12.52
C GLY A 387 2.46 28.08 11.12
N ALA A 388 2.26 26.81 10.80
CA ALA A 388 2.34 26.28 9.44
C ALA A 388 1.02 26.50 8.68
N LYS A 389 1.11 26.51 7.34
CA LYS A 389 -0.05 26.25 6.48
C LYS A 389 -0.20 24.74 6.35
N TYR A 390 -1.44 24.25 6.36
CA TYR A 390 -1.70 22.82 6.20
C TYR A 390 -2.67 22.55 5.05
N SER A 391 -2.44 21.46 4.34
CA SER A 391 -3.31 20.98 3.26
C SER A 391 -3.37 19.45 3.27
N THR A 392 -4.48 18.91 2.78
CA THR A 392 -4.66 17.48 2.54
C THR A 392 -4.81 17.19 1.06
N SER A 393 -4.43 15.99 0.64
CA SER A 393 -4.56 15.52 -0.75
C SER A 393 -4.64 13.99 -0.78
N GLY A 394 -4.95 13.40 -1.96
CA GLY A 394 -4.89 11.98 -2.19
C GLY A 394 -5.78 11.15 -1.25
N ALA A 395 -6.93 11.71 -0.82
CA ALA A 395 -7.85 11.00 0.07
C ALA A 395 -8.58 9.89 -0.69
N TYR A 396 -8.58 8.68 -0.12
CA TYR A 396 -9.41 7.56 -0.56
C TYR A 396 -10.03 6.86 0.65
N SER A 397 -11.20 6.24 0.43
CA SER A 397 -12.00 5.63 1.48
C SER A 397 -11.35 4.37 2.04
N GLY A 398 -11.67 4.06 3.30
CA GLY A 398 -11.42 2.76 3.91
C GLY A 398 -12.59 1.80 3.66
N TRP A 399 -12.33 0.54 3.87
CA TRP A 399 -13.31 -0.53 3.90
C TRP A 399 -13.29 -1.16 5.29
N ALA A 400 -14.29 -0.78 6.11
CA ALA A 400 -14.40 -1.29 7.48
C ALA A 400 -14.80 -2.79 7.46
N PRO A 401 -14.10 -3.65 8.21
CA PRO A 401 -14.47 -5.06 8.31
C PRO A 401 -15.92 -5.22 8.81
N LYS A 402 -16.72 -5.99 8.08
CA LYS A 402 -18.09 -6.39 8.47
C LYS A 402 -18.11 -7.89 8.66
N LEU A 403 -18.11 -8.35 9.91
CA LEU A 403 -18.16 -9.78 10.23
C LEU A 403 -19.58 -10.31 10.24
N GLY A 404 -19.74 -11.62 9.97
CA GLY A 404 -21.02 -12.31 10.11
C GLY A 404 -22.08 -11.95 9.07
N THR A 405 -21.68 -11.39 7.90
CA THR A 405 -22.63 -11.20 6.79
C THR A 405 -23.04 -12.55 6.20
N PRO A 406 -24.22 -12.63 5.53
CA PRO A 406 -24.64 -13.87 4.88
C PRO A 406 -23.58 -14.43 3.91
N MET A 407 -22.91 -13.58 3.19
CA MET A 407 -21.85 -13.99 2.25
C MET A 407 -20.62 -14.56 2.96
N ILE A 408 -20.17 -13.93 4.04
CA ILE A 408 -19.04 -14.46 4.83
C ILE A 408 -19.38 -15.85 5.35
N LYS A 409 -20.58 -16.05 5.88
CA LYS A 409 -21.01 -17.37 6.34
C LYS A 409 -21.01 -18.42 5.23
N VAL A 410 -21.49 -18.08 4.04
CA VAL A 410 -21.44 -18.98 2.88
C VAL A 410 -19.99 -19.37 2.56
N LEU A 411 -19.06 -18.41 2.62
CA LEU A 411 -17.65 -18.67 2.36
C LEU A 411 -17.04 -19.58 3.44
N GLU A 412 -17.26 -19.29 4.71
CA GLU A 412 -16.78 -20.11 5.84
C GLU A 412 -17.30 -21.54 5.75
N ASP A 413 -18.61 -21.73 5.57
CA ASP A 413 -19.24 -23.05 5.48
C ASP A 413 -18.73 -23.82 4.25
N THR A 414 -18.59 -23.15 3.11
CA THR A 414 -18.10 -23.77 1.87
C THR A 414 -16.64 -24.18 2.01
N TYR A 415 -15.77 -23.32 2.54
CA TYR A 415 -14.36 -23.61 2.73
C TYR A 415 -14.16 -24.79 3.70
N LYS A 416 -14.86 -24.77 4.82
CA LYS A 416 -14.84 -25.85 5.81
C LYS A 416 -15.32 -27.18 5.24
N SER A 417 -16.37 -27.16 4.42
CA SER A 417 -16.88 -28.37 3.74
C SER A 417 -15.88 -28.96 2.76
N LEU A 418 -15.12 -28.11 2.04
CA LEU A 418 -14.17 -28.52 1.02
C LEU A 418 -12.85 -29.03 1.59
N PHE A 419 -12.33 -28.36 2.61
CA PHE A 419 -10.96 -28.55 3.08
C PHE A 419 -10.87 -29.02 4.53
N GLY A 420 -11.98 -29.08 5.27
CA GLY A 420 -12.00 -29.46 6.70
C GLY A 420 -11.30 -28.48 7.62
N LYS A 421 -11.01 -27.28 7.14
CA LYS A 421 -10.32 -26.20 7.86
C LYS A 421 -11.24 -24.99 8.00
N ASP A 422 -11.02 -24.18 9.03
CA ASP A 422 -11.70 -22.89 9.16
C ASP A 422 -11.00 -21.84 8.27
N LEU A 423 -11.80 -21.00 7.62
CA LEU A 423 -11.32 -19.86 6.83
C LEU A 423 -10.86 -18.76 7.80
N LYS A 424 -9.68 -18.22 7.60
CA LYS A 424 -9.12 -17.14 8.44
C LYS A 424 -9.64 -15.79 7.96
N ILE A 425 -10.46 -15.13 8.76
CA ILE A 425 -10.95 -13.78 8.45
C ILE A 425 -9.87 -12.77 8.78
N THR A 426 -9.51 -11.96 7.80
CA THR A 426 -8.46 -10.94 7.89
C THR A 426 -8.93 -9.59 7.37
N ALA A 427 -8.08 -8.58 7.55
CA ALA A 427 -8.15 -7.31 6.86
C ALA A 427 -6.73 -6.74 6.78
N THR A 428 -6.44 -5.94 5.75
CA THR A 428 -5.14 -5.32 5.57
C THR A 428 -5.13 -3.86 6.02
N HIS A 429 -4.00 -3.39 6.53
CA HIS A 429 -3.79 -1.97 6.76
C HIS A 429 -3.15 -1.25 5.54
N GLY A 430 -3.00 -1.97 4.42
CA GLY A 430 -2.79 -1.45 3.08
C GLY A 430 -4.08 -0.92 2.46
N GLY A 431 -4.02 -0.43 1.22
CA GLY A 431 -5.19 -0.07 0.42
C GLY A 431 -5.56 -1.22 -0.53
N LEU A 432 -6.85 -1.37 -0.82
CA LEU A 432 -7.37 -2.24 -1.87
C LEU A 432 -8.43 -1.48 -2.66
N GLU A 433 -8.60 -1.81 -3.94
CA GLU A 433 -9.63 -1.22 -4.79
C GLU A 433 -11.05 -1.39 -4.25
N CYS A 434 -11.29 -2.46 -3.46
CA CYS A 434 -12.55 -2.71 -2.76
C CYS A 434 -13.05 -1.49 -1.98
N ALA A 435 -12.15 -0.77 -1.28
CA ALA A 435 -12.53 0.42 -0.51
C ALA A 435 -13.07 1.54 -1.40
N ILE A 436 -12.42 1.78 -2.53
CA ILE A 436 -12.79 2.83 -3.49
C ILE A 436 -14.12 2.49 -4.14
N MET A 437 -14.29 1.24 -4.57
CA MET A 437 -15.50 0.77 -5.21
C MET A 437 -16.68 0.70 -4.23
N GLY A 438 -16.44 0.21 -3.01
CA GLY A 438 -17.45 0.14 -1.96
C GLY A 438 -18.02 1.51 -1.56
N ALA A 439 -17.22 2.58 -1.64
CA ALA A 439 -17.71 3.94 -1.43
C ALA A 439 -18.73 4.36 -2.51
N LYS A 440 -18.65 3.81 -3.72
CA LYS A 440 -19.59 4.07 -4.84
C LYS A 440 -20.80 3.13 -4.83
N TYR A 441 -20.64 1.95 -4.21
CA TYR A 441 -21.67 0.90 -4.12
C TYR A 441 -21.84 0.47 -2.65
N PRO A 442 -22.40 1.31 -1.78
CA PRO A 442 -22.43 1.10 -0.33
C PRO A 442 -23.25 -0.12 0.14
N ASN A 443 -24.07 -0.67 -0.74
CA ASN A 443 -24.91 -1.84 -0.46
C ASN A 443 -24.24 -3.17 -0.81
N TRP A 444 -23.06 -3.16 -1.41
CA TRP A 444 -22.37 -4.40 -1.74
C TRP A 444 -21.92 -5.16 -0.49
N GLU A 445 -22.05 -6.47 -0.54
CA GLU A 445 -21.27 -7.37 0.31
C GLU A 445 -19.93 -7.61 -0.39
N MET A 446 -18.82 -7.25 0.26
CA MET A 446 -17.49 -7.30 -0.35
C MET A 446 -16.59 -8.24 0.44
N VAL A 447 -15.82 -9.04 -0.29
CA VAL A 447 -14.80 -9.94 0.25
C VAL A 447 -13.65 -10.05 -0.76
N SER A 448 -12.44 -10.38 -0.28
CA SER A 448 -11.30 -10.67 -1.14
C SER A 448 -10.67 -12.01 -0.77
N ILE A 449 -10.34 -12.79 -1.79
CA ILE A 449 -9.69 -14.10 -1.71
C ILE A 449 -8.60 -14.20 -2.78
N GLY A 450 -7.68 -15.14 -2.63
CA GLY A 450 -6.65 -15.39 -3.64
C GLY A 450 -5.77 -16.59 -3.29
N PRO A 451 -4.89 -17.00 -4.20
CA PRO A 451 -3.89 -18.03 -3.95
C PRO A 451 -2.66 -17.45 -3.26
N ASP A 452 -1.74 -18.33 -2.85
CA ASP A 452 -0.46 -17.89 -2.30
C ASP A 452 0.43 -17.29 -3.37
N ILE A 453 0.69 -15.98 -3.24
CA ILE A 453 1.66 -15.22 -4.02
C ILE A 453 2.73 -14.70 -3.07
N LEU A 454 3.98 -14.94 -3.37
CA LEU A 454 5.10 -14.46 -2.56
C LEU A 454 5.95 -13.49 -3.35
N TYR A 455 6.43 -12.46 -2.65
CA TYR A 455 7.31 -11.41 -3.17
C TYR A 455 6.75 -10.69 -4.40
N PRO A 456 5.46 -10.28 -4.40
CA PRO A 456 4.94 -9.46 -5.48
C PRO A 456 5.82 -8.22 -5.69
N HIS A 457 5.72 -7.58 -6.83
CA HIS A 457 6.50 -6.39 -7.19
C HIS A 457 8.03 -6.58 -7.21
N SER A 458 8.50 -7.82 -7.26
CA SER A 458 9.93 -8.14 -7.32
C SER A 458 10.23 -9.24 -8.35
N PRO A 459 11.50 -9.37 -8.82
CA PRO A 459 11.89 -10.47 -9.68
C PRO A 459 11.85 -11.86 -9.03
N ASP A 460 11.63 -11.93 -7.72
CA ASP A 460 11.43 -13.16 -6.96
C ASP A 460 9.96 -13.57 -6.83
N GLU A 461 9.05 -12.82 -7.45
CA GLU A 461 7.61 -13.09 -7.47
C GLU A 461 7.31 -14.50 -7.92
N ARG A 462 6.45 -15.17 -7.17
CA ARG A 462 6.05 -16.56 -7.44
C ARG A 462 4.66 -16.86 -6.89
N VAL A 463 3.93 -17.72 -7.60
CA VAL A 463 2.60 -18.21 -7.20
C VAL A 463 2.64 -19.72 -6.97
N ASN A 464 2.00 -20.19 -5.89
CA ASN A 464 1.95 -21.59 -5.53
C ASN A 464 0.94 -22.35 -6.40
N ILE A 465 1.35 -23.47 -7.00
CA ILE A 465 0.52 -24.24 -7.93
C ILE A 465 -0.67 -24.89 -7.23
N ALA A 466 -0.47 -25.43 -6.03
CA ALA A 466 -1.53 -26.10 -5.27
C ALA A 466 -2.56 -25.09 -4.78
N SER A 467 -2.12 -23.94 -4.28
CA SER A 467 -3.03 -22.88 -3.80
C SER A 467 -3.92 -22.34 -4.92
N VAL A 468 -3.43 -22.20 -6.15
CA VAL A 468 -4.26 -21.85 -7.32
C VAL A 468 -5.37 -22.87 -7.54
N ALA A 469 -5.07 -24.17 -7.39
CA ALA A 469 -6.05 -25.22 -7.55
C ALA A 469 -7.08 -25.23 -6.39
N GLU A 470 -6.65 -24.94 -5.15
CA GLU A 470 -7.54 -24.81 -3.99
C GLU A 470 -8.43 -23.59 -4.12
N THR A 471 -7.88 -22.44 -4.51
CA THR A 471 -8.65 -21.19 -4.78
C THR A 471 -9.69 -21.42 -5.88
N TRP A 472 -9.33 -22.08 -6.99
CA TRP A 472 -10.28 -22.41 -8.04
C TRP A 472 -11.42 -23.28 -7.53
N LYS A 473 -11.10 -24.37 -6.81
CA LYS A 473 -12.10 -25.29 -6.25
C LYS A 473 -13.05 -24.57 -5.28
N PHE A 474 -12.50 -23.68 -4.45
CA PHE A 474 -13.27 -22.86 -3.53
C PHE A 474 -14.18 -21.88 -4.29
N LEU A 475 -13.64 -21.15 -5.25
CA LEU A 475 -14.39 -20.18 -6.05
C LEU A 475 -15.58 -20.81 -6.76
N VAL A 476 -15.38 -21.95 -7.40
CA VAL A 476 -16.46 -22.71 -8.10
C VAL A 476 -17.55 -23.11 -7.13
N ALA A 477 -17.20 -23.68 -5.99
CA ALA A 477 -18.19 -24.12 -4.98
C ALA A 477 -18.96 -22.96 -4.37
N VAL A 478 -18.34 -21.77 -4.23
CA VAL A 478 -18.99 -20.57 -3.74
C VAL A 478 -20.15 -20.15 -4.66
N PHE A 479 -19.98 -20.19 -5.99
CA PHE A 479 -21.05 -19.79 -6.93
C PHE A 479 -22.33 -20.62 -6.82
N GLU A 480 -22.21 -21.92 -6.51
CA GLU A 480 -23.37 -22.80 -6.31
C GLU A 480 -24.14 -22.46 -5.01
N ASN A 481 -23.48 -21.82 -4.05
CA ASN A 481 -24.00 -21.50 -2.72
C ASN A 481 -24.36 -20.01 -2.50
N ILE A 482 -24.26 -19.17 -3.55
CA ILE A 482 -24.63 -17.75 -3.46
C ILE A 482 -26.10 -17.63 -2.99
N PRO A 483 -26.40 -16.75 -1.99
CA PRO A 483 -27.75 -16.56 -1.49
C PRO A 483 -28.75 -16.09 -2.57
N GLU A 484 -30.03 -16.41 -2.35
CA GLU A 484 -31.13 -15.83 -3.13
C GLU A 484 -31.32 -14.34 -2.80
N LYS A 485 -31.97 -13.62 -3.74
CA LYS A 485 -32.31 -12.20 -3.57
C LYS A 485 -33.35 -11.97 -2.50
#